data_08290d534ec092f77d8501aaaa539ed1
#
_entry.id   08290d534ec092f77d8501aaaa539ed1
#
_cell.length_a   1.000
_cell.length_b   1.000
_cell.length_c   1.000
_cell.angle_alpha   90.00
_cell.angle_beta   90.00
_cell.angle_gamma   90.00
#
_symmetry.space_group_name_H-M   'P 1'
#
loop_
_entity.id
_entity.type
_entity.pdbx_description
1 polymer ?
#
loop_
_entity_poly.entity_id
_entity_poly.type
_entity_poly.pdbx_seq_one_letter_code
_entity_poly.pdbx_strand_id
1 'polypeptide(L)'
;MKKRNILTIIIFLFCVATSMAQNAENGKTGILLVHYGTSNDNSRMQTIDRLNARVAETFTDCAVVEAYSAPSVIKMLAKRGVRKLSVSQAIDSLKTLGCSKLVVQSTMLLDGVMTEILKKEVNRVKKDFRSVSAVRPLLYSVDDCRMMIEMINKSLLADKSVDATKMQVVLVGHGSDSPANAMYSQIDYLLKAEGKPSWHVGTIEGFSTIDNVEKQLAGVRNPNVLLVPLLYIAGNHQKDDIDGVWKQRLQAKGYHVEVFGKGLGEMKEIQEMIIGKIAAQVKDVDSGKANNATFHK
;
A
#
# COMPACT_ATOMS: atom_id res chain seq x y z
N MET A 1 54.89 -7.19 -25.64
CA MET A 1 53.49 -6.79 -25.54
C MET A 1 52.52 -7.84 -24.93
N LYS A 2 52.90 -9.10 -24.70
CA LYS A 2 51.97 -10.14 -24.16
C LYS A 2 51.76 -10.15 -22.62
N LYS A 3 52.67 -9.63 -21.84
CA LYS A 3 52.56 -9.66 -20.33
C LYS A 3 51.54 -8.68 -19.72
N ARG A 4 51.23 -7.56 -20.43
CA ARG A 4 50.30 -6.49 -19.90
C ARG A 4 48.84 -6.90 -19.97
N ASN A 5 48.46 -7.75 -20.95
CA ASN A 5 47.06 -8.19 -21.10
C ASN A 5 46.68 -9.30 -20.10
N ILE A 6 47.63 -10.09 -19.63
CA ILE A 6 47.37 -11.17 -18.67
C ILE A 6 47.05 -10.57 -17.26
N LEU A 7 47.78 -9.52 -16.86
CA LEU A 7 47.57 -8.87 -15.58
C LEU A 7 46.21 -8.19 -15.51
N THR A 8 45.76 -7.56 -16.63
CA THR A 8 44.45 -6.90 -16.69
C THR A 8 43.30 -7.91 -16.62
N ILE A 9 43.44 -9.07 -17.24
CA ILE A 9 42.44 -10.17 -17.20
C ILE A 9 42.35 -10.77 -15.78
N ILE A 10 43.50 -10.96 -15.11
CA ILE A 10 43.54 -11.50 -13.75
C ILE A 10 42.87 -10.52 -12.75
N ILE A 11 43.12 -9.21 -12.86
CA ILE A 11 42.49 -8.21 -12.03
C ILE A 11 40.98 -8.16 -12.28
N PHE A 12 40.53 -8.28 -13.54
CA PHE A 12 39.10 -8.31 -13.86
C PHE A 12 38.39 -9.55 -13.31
N LEU A 13 39.01 -10.74 -13.46
CA LEU A 13 38.53 -11.99 -12.88
C LEU A 13 38.51 -11.97 -11.34
N PHE A 14 39.51 -11.36 -10.71
CA PHE A 14 39.53 -11.21 -9.26
C PHE A 14 38.44 -10.24 -8.75
N CYS A 15 38.21 -9.12 -9.43
CA CYS A 15 37.11 -8.20 -9.11
C CYS A 15 35.73 -8.85 -9.32
N VAL A 16 35.52 -9.67 -10.34
CA VAL A 16 34.27 -10.40 -10.55
C VAL A 16 34.12 -11.51 -9.52
N ALA A 17 35.16 -12.23 -9.16
CA ALA A 17 35.12 -13.26 -8.13
C ALA A 17 34.87 -12.68 -6.72
N THR A 18 35.45 -11.52 -6.40
CA THR A 18 35.19 -10.83 -5.12
C THR A 18 33.79 -10.27 -5.06
N SER A 19 33.24 -9.74 -6.15
CA SER A 19 31.86 -9.27 -6.18
C SER A 19 30.83 -10.43 -6.13
N MET A 20 31.14 -11.59 -6.74
CA MET A 20 30.33 -12.79 -6.60
C MET A 20 30.43 -13.42 -5.18
N ALA A 21 31.61 -13.41 -4.58
CA ALA A 21 31.79 -13.88 -3.21
C ALA A 21 31.11 -12.94 -2.19
N GLN A 22 31.16 -11.64 -2.38
CA GLN A 22 30.46 -10.66 -1.56
C GLN A 22 28.93 -10.76 -1.67
N ASN A 23 28.41 -11.08 -2.87
CA ASN A 23 26.99 -11.38 -3.07
C ASN A 23 26.57 -12.70 -2.43
N ALA A 24 27.44 -13.72 -2.40
CA ALA A 24 27.21 -14.98 -1.70
C ALA A 24 27.23 -14.82 -0.17
N GLU A 25 28.10 -13.99 0.39
CA GLU A 25 28.13 -13.65 1.81
C GLU A 25 26.93 -12.78 2.23
N ASN A 26 26.46 -11.90 1.35
CA ASN A 26 25.34 -11.02 1.66
C ASN A 26 23.97 -11.68 1.62
N GLY A 27 23.82 -12.81 0.94
CA GLY A 27 22.56 -13.56 0.81
C GLY A 27 21.49 -12.80 0.01
N LYS A 28 20.59 -13.53 -0.61
CA LYS A 28 19.53 -12.97 -1.46
C LYS A 28 18.44 -12.29 -0.65
N THR A 29 18.00 -11.12 -1.09
CA THR A 29 16.87 -10.40 -0.48
C THR A 29 15.56 -10.82 -1.14
N GLY A 30 14.57 -11.19 -0.33
CA GLY A 30 13.19 -11.44 -0.74
C GLY A 30 12.29 -10.26 -0.37
N ILE A 31 11.45 -9.82 -1.29
CA ILE A 31 10.41 -8.82 -1.07
C ILE A 31 9.07 -9.54 -1.08
N LEU A 32 8.37 -9.53 0.04
CA LEU A 32 7.02 -10.04 0.21
C LEU A 32 6.04 -8.88 0.11
N LEU A 33 5.25 -8.84 -0.96
CA LEU A 33 4.17 -7.86 -1.12
C LEU A 33 2.86 -8.47 -0.60
N VAL A 34 2.28 -7.87 0.44
CA VAL A 34 1.08 -8.39 1.09
C VAL A 34 -0.11 -7.48 0.80
N HIS A 35 -1.13 -8.05 0.15
CA HIS A 35 -2.37 -7.37 -0.18
C HIS A 35 -3.54 -8.02 0.57
N TYR A 36 -4.59 -7.27 0.86
CA TYR A 36 -5.85 -7.90 1.27
C TYR A 36 -6.33 -8.83 0.16
N GLY A 37 -6.25 -8.36 -1.06
CA GLY A 37 -6.67 -9.07 -2.27
C GLY A 37 -8.03 -8.58 -2.79
N THR A 38 -8.32 -8.92 -4.03
CA THR A 38 -9.62 -8.69 -4.66
C THR A 38 -9.94 -9.80 -5.65
N SER A 39 -11.22 -10.13 -5.77
CA SER A 39 -11.72 -11.05 -6.79
C SER A 39 -12.13 -10.33 -8.09
N ASN A 40 -12.13 -9.00 -8.10
CA ASN A 40 -12.38 -8.19 -9.28
C ASN A 40 -11.11 -8.09 -10.12
N ASP A 41 -11.10 -8.67 -11.32
CA ASP A 41 -9.92 -8.75 -12.17
C ASP A 41 -9.45 -7.38 -12.64
N ASN A 42 -10.36 -6.47 -12.99
CA ASN A 42 -10.01 -5.13 -13.44
C ASN A 42 -9.32 -4.33 -12.31
N SER A 43 -9.92 -4.31 -11.12
CA SER A 43 -9.33 -3.65 -9.95
C SER A 43 -7.97 -4.26 -9.59
N ARG A 44 -7.83 -5.60 -9.68
CA ARG A 44 -6.56 -6.27 -9.43
C ARG A 44 -5.47 -5.81 -10.39
N MET A 45 -5.76 -5.83 -11.69
CA MET A 45 -4.79 -5.43 -12.73
C MET A 45 -4.33 -3.98 -12.56
N GLN A 46 -5.26 -3.07 -12.23
CA GLN A 46 -4.96 -1.64 -12.11
C GLN A 46 -4.22 -1.27 -10.81
N THR A 47 -4.31 -2.10 -9.77
CA THR A 47 -3.73 -1.85 -8.44
C THR A 47 -2.62 -2.84 -8.11
N ILE A 48 -2.97 -4.07 -7.75
CA ILE A 48 -2.06 -5.10 -7.23
C ILE A 48 -1.04 -5.50 -8.29
N ASP A 49 -1.53 -5.98 -9.45
CA ASP A 49 -0.66 -6.52 -10.48
C ASP A 49 0.29 -5.43 -11.01
N ARG A 50 -0.21 -4.20 -11.12
CA ARG A 50 0.60 -3.04 -11.55
C ARG A 50 1.68 -2.67 -10.53
N LEU A 51 1.36 -2.62 -9.23
CA LEU A 51 2.38 -2.38 -8.20
C LEU A 51 3.41 -3.49 -8.18
N ASN A 52 2.98 -4.75 -8.24
CA ASN A 52 3.88 -5.92 -8.23
C ASN A 52 4.87 -5.88 -9.41
N ALA A 53 4.39 -5.56 -10.61
CA ALA A 53 5.24 -5.40 -11.80
C ALA A 53 6.27 -4.28 -11.60
N ARG A 54 5.85 -3.09 -11.15
CA ARG A 54 6.75 -1.98 -10.89
C ARG A 54 7.81 -2.28 -9.82
N VAL A 55 7.42 -3.01 -8.76
CA VAL A 55 8.38 -3.45 -7.74
C VAL A 55 9.38 -4.44 -8.32
N ALA A 56 8.94 -5.43 -9.09
CA ALA A 56 9.83 -6.39 -9.73
C ALA A 56 10.78 -5.73 -10.73
N GLU A 57 10.32 -4.74 -11.49
CA GLU A 57 11.15 -3.95 -12.41
C GLU A 57 12.17 -3.06 -11.68
N THR A 58 11.81 -2.56 -10.50
CA THR A 58 12.68 -1.66 -9.70
C THR A 58 13.75 -2.44 -8.92
N PHE A 59 13.43 -3.63 -8.43
CA PHE A 59 14.30 -4.44 -7.56
C PHE A 59 14.71 -5.75 -8.25
N THR A 60 15.42 -5.64 -9.37
CA THR A 60 15.81 -6.77 -10.22
C THR A 60 16.72 -7.80 -9.52
N ASP A 61 17.46 -7.38 -8.50
CA ASP A 61 18.34 -8.25 -7.71
C ASP A 61 17.62 -8.95 -6.55
N CYS A 62 16.33 -8.63 -6.32
CA CYS A 62 15.50 -9.21 -5.27
C CYS A 62 14.54 -10.27 -5.83
N ALA A 63 14.16 -11.24 -5.01
CA ALA A 63 13.04 -12.11 -5.32
C ALA A 63 11.74 -11.43 -4.85
N VAL A 64 10.82 -11.12 -5.75
CA VAL A 64 9.54 -10.50 -5.43
C VAL A 64 8.43 -11.54 -5.46
N VAL A 65 7.72 -11.69 -4.35
CA VAL A 65 6.58 -12.62 -4.22
C VAL A 65 5.39 -11.90 -3.62
N GLU A 66 4.22 -12.10 -4.23
CA GLU A 66 2.96 -11.56 -3.69
C GLU A 66 2.28 -12.54 -2.74
N ALA A 67 1.53 -12.02 -1.79
CA ALA A 67 0.63 -12.77 -0.93
C ALA A 67 -0.71 -12.05 -0.77
N TYR A 68 -1.77 -12.83 -0.60
CA TYR A 68 -3.08 -12.33 -0.19
C TYR A 68 -3.33 -12.67 1.27
N SER A 69 -3.85 -11.72 2.04
CA SER A 69 -4.16 -11.91 3.46
C SER A 69 -5.60 -12.40 3.70
N ALA A 70 -6.53 -12.20 2.74
CA ALA A 70 -7.92 -12.61 2.88
C ALA A 70 -8.16 -14.04 2.35
N PRO A 71 -8.39 -15.06 3.23
CA PRO A 71 -8.61 -16.44 2.80
C PRO A 71 -9.85 -16.60 1.92
N SER A 72 -10.90 -15.80 2.15
CA SER A 72 -12.12 -15.78 1.35
C SER A 72 -11.86 -15.41 -0.10
N VAL A 73 -11.01 -14.38 -0.32
CA VAL A 73 -10.63 -13.93 -1.66
C VAL A 73 -9.77 -14.99 -2.36
N ILE A 74 -8.80 -15.59 -1.66
CA ILE A 74 -7.98 -16.68 -2.19
C ILE A 74 -8.88 -17.85 -2.65
N LYS A 75 -9.83 -18.27 -1.80
CA LYS A 75 -10.77 -19.35 -2.11
C LYS A 75 -11.67 -19.00 -3.31
N MET A 76 -12.14 -17.77 -3.40
CA MET A 76 -12.98 -17.30 -4.51
C MET A 76 -12.22 -17.32 -5.84
N LEU A 77 -10.98 -16.85 -5.85
CA LEU A 77 -10.11 -16.86 -7.03
C LEU A 77 -9.74 -18.29 -7.44
N ALA A 78 -9.44 -19.17 -6.48
CA ALA A 78 -9.15 -20.58 -6.75
C ALA A 78 -10.29 -21.31 -7.46
N LYS A 79 -11.56 -21.01 -7.13
CA LYS A 79 -12.73 -21.54 -7.85
C LYS A 79 -12.79 -21.13 -9.31
N ARG A 80 -12.12 -20.01 -9.67
CA ARG A 80 -12.01 -19.48 -11.04
C ARG A 80 -10.71 -19.90 -11.73
N GLY A 81 -9.93 -20.83 -11.13
CA GLY A 81 -8.64 -21.26 -11.64
C GLY A 81 -7.47 -20.28 -11.40
N VAL A 82 -7.69 -19.20 -10.67
CA VAL A 82 -6.65 -18.20 -10.35
C VAL A 82 -6.03 -18.54 -9.00
N ARG A 83 -4.77 -18.99 -9.03
CA ARG A 83 -4.02 -19.35 -7.82
C ARG A 83 -3.36 -18.10 -7.21
N LYS A 84 -3.64 -17.84 -5.95
CA LYS A 84 -2.95 -16.81 -5.13
C LYS A 84 -2.40 -17.47 -3.86
N LEU A 85 -1.24 -16.99 -3.40
CA LEU A 85 -0.58 -17.51 -2.21
C LEU A 85 -1.09 -16.82 -0.95
N SER A 86 -1.21 -17.57 0.14
CA SER A 86 -1.31 -16.99 1.47
C SER A 86 0.05 -16.42 1.91
N VAL A 87 0.08 -15.64 2.97
CA VAL A 87 1.32 -15.07 3.54
C VAL A 87 2.33 -16.18 3.87
N SER A 88 1.89 -17.25 4.52
CA SER A 88 2.76 -18.40 4.87
C SER A 88 3.36 -19.06 3.61
N GLN A 89 2.53 -19.36 2.61
CA GLN A 89 3.00 -19.98 1.36
C GLN A 89 3.98 -19.09 0.58
N ALA A 90 3.78 -17.79 0.59
CA ALA A 90 4.66 -16.84 -0.07
C ALA A 90 6.01 -16.73 0.64
N ILE A 91 6.03 -16.78 1.99
CA ILE A 91 7.26 -16.85 2.78
C ILE A 91 8.02 -18.14 2.47
N ASP A 92 7.34 -19.29 2.42
CA ASP A 92 7.97 -20.56 2.08
C ASP A 92 8.54 -20.55 0.66
N SER A 93 7.86 -19.88 -0.28
CA SER A 93 8.38 -19.68 -1.63
C SER A 93 9.68 -18.86 -1.63
N LEU A 94 9.74 -17.78 -0.85
CA LEU A 94 10.97 -16.98 -0.72
C LEU A 94 12.13 -17.78 -0.12
N LYS A 95 11.87 -18.63 0.90
CA LYS A 95 12.88 -19.55 1.45
C LYS A 95 13.38 -20.52 0.38
N THR A 96 12.47 -21.11 -0.41
CA THR A 96 12.82 -22.02 -1.52
C THR A 96 13.67 -21.33 -2.58
N LEU A 97 13.45 -20.02 -2.81
CA LEU A 97 14.26 -19.20 -3.70
C LEU A 97 15.63 -18.81 -3.12
N GLY A 98 15.98 -19.30 -1.93
CA GLY A 98 17.26 -19.05 -1.26
C GLY A 98 17.37 -17.66 -0.62
N CYS A 99 16.26 -17.00 -0.36
CA CYS A 99 16.29 -15.69 0.30
C CYS A 99 16.65 -15.86 1.78
N SER A 100 17.71 -15.16 2.22
CA SER A 100 18.14 -15.10 3.62
C SER A 100 17.79 -13.77 4.29
N LYS A 101 17.33 -12.80 3.54
CA LYS A 101 16.83 -11.50 4.02
C LYS A 101 15.38 -11.33 3.54
N LEU A 102 14.55 -10.72 4.38
CA LEU A 102 13.13 -10.54 4.10
C LEU A 102 12.70 -9.09 4.30
N VAL A 103 12.15 -8.50 3.27
CA VAL A 103 11.42 -7.23 3.32
C VAL A 103 9.94 -7.53 3.15
N VAL A 104 9.10 -7.05 4.08
CA VAL A 104 7.65 -7.24 4.03
C VAL A 104 6.97 -5.90 3.85
N GLN A 105 6.34 -5.70 2.71
CA GLN A 105 5.53 -4.52 2.41
C GLN A 105 4.06 -4.90 2.33
N SER A 106 3.25 -4.29 3.20
CA SER A 106 1.80 -4.38 3.14
C SER A 106 1.19 -3.18 2.41
N THR A 107 0.07 -3.40 1.71
CA THR A 107 -0.79 -2.34 1.15
C THR A 107 -2.00 -2.04 2.04
N MET A 108 -2.04 -2.56 3.23
CA MET A 108 -3.09 -2.25 4.22
C MET A 108 -2.95 -0.82 4.71
N LEU A 109 -4.09 -0.13 4.82
CA LEU A 109 -4.10 1.27 5.24
C LEU A 109 -3.93 1.41 6.76
N LEU A 110 -4.65 0.60 7.53
CA LEU A 110 -4.74 0.72 8.99
C LEU A 110 -4.01 -0.41 9.72
N ASP A 111 -3.59 -0.14 10.94
CA ASP A 111 -3.06 -1.13 11.87
C ASP A 111 -4.21 -1.91 12.55
N GLY A 112 -4.94 -2.64 11.72
CA GLY A 112 -6.10 -3.43 12.13
C GLY A 112 -5.83 -4.93 12.20
N VAL A 113 -6.90 -5.72 12.27
CA VAL A 113 -6.85 -7.18 12.45
C VAL A 113 -5.95 -7.89 11.44
N MET A 114 -6.00 -7.49 10.16
CA MET A 114 -5.17 -8.12 9.11
C MET A 114 -3.68 -7.82 9.29
N THR A 115 -3.34 -6.62 9.77
CA THR A 115 -1.96 -6.26 10.10
C THR A 115 -1.46 -7.05 11.29
N GLU A 116 -2.29 -7.26 12.32
CA GLU A 116 -1.93 -8.09 13.47
C GLU A 116 -1.69 -9.56 13.09
N ILE A 117 -2.49 -10.11 12.17
CA ILE A 117 -2.26 -11.44 11.62
C ILE A 117 -0.92 -11.50 10.88
N LEU A 118 -0.64 -10.50 10.04
CA LEU A 118 0.63 -10.40 9.32
C LEU A 118 1.82 -10.31 10.29
N LYS A 119 1.73 -9.49 11.33
CA LYS A 119 2.75 -9.38 12.39
C LYS A 119 3.05 -10.72 13.03
N LYS A 120 2.02 -11.50 13.37
CA LYS A 120 2.17 -12.85 13.96
C LYS A 120 2.89 -13.79 13.00
N GLU A 121 2.51 -13.82 11.71
CA GLU A 121 3.16 -14.67 10.71
C GLU A 121 4.65 -14.30 10.51
N VAL A 122 4.96 -13.02 10.39
CA VAL A 122 6.34 -12.55 10.25
C VAL A 122 7.17 -12.88 11.50
N ASN A 123 6.61 -12.67 12.70
CA ASN A 123 7.29 -12.99 13.96
C ASN A 123 7.58 -14.49 14.11
N ARG A 124 6.69 -15.35 13.61
CA ARG A 124 6.86 -16.81 13.64
C ARG A 124 8.08 -17.25 12.85
N VAL A 125 8.36 -16.58 11.71
CA VAL A 125 9.41 -17.01 10.77
C VAL A 125 10.68 -16.14 10.81
N LYS A 126 10.71 -15.08 11.62
CA LYS A 126 11.85 -14.14 11.64
C LYS A 126 13.20 -14.78 11.91
N LYS A 127 13.23 -15.88 12.67
CA LYS A 127 14.46 -16.63 12.99
C LYS A 127 14.99 -17.43 11.79
N ASP A 128 14.17 -17.64 10.77
CA ASP A 128 14.55 -18.36 9.56
C ASP A 128 15.32 -17.47 8.57
N PHE A 129 15.35 -16.16 8.83
CA PHE A 129 16.04 -15.18 8.03
C PHE A 129 17.15 -14.48 8.83
N ARG A 130 18.24 -14.13 8.14
CA ARG A 130 19.35 -13.36 8.72
C ARG A 130 18.91 -11.96 9.15
N SER A 131 18.02 -11.34 8.36
CA SER A 131 17.49 -10.00 8.60
C SER A 131 16.06 -9.91 8.10
N VAL A 132 15.19 -9.26 8.86
CA VAL A 132 13.78 -9.02 8.49
C VAL A 132 13.44 -7.57 8.73
N SER A 133 12.89 -6.91 7.73
CA SER A 133 12.28 -5.59 7.84
C SER A 133 10.83 -5.67 7.38
N ALA A 134 9.91 -5.17 8.19
CA ALA A 134 8.50 -5.15 7.87
C ALA A 134 7.94 -3.74 8.00
N VAL A 135 7.28 -3.26 6.94
CA VAL A 135 6.67 -1.93 6.91
C VAL A 135 5.38 -1.90 7.69
N ARG A 136 5.18 -0.79 8.38
CA ARG A 136 3.90 -0.45 8.99
C ARG A 136 2.82 -0.22 7.94
N PRO A 137 1.53 -0.27 8.33
CA PRO A 137 0.43 0.16 7.46
C PRO A 137 0.65 1.55 6.88
N LEU A 138 -0.02 1.85 5.78
CA LEU A 138 0.20 3.09 5.03
C LEU A 138 -0.25 4.34 5.79
N LEU A 139 -1.16 4.19 6.77
CA LEU A 139 -1.66 5.24 7.65
C LEU A 139 -1.36 4.88 9.11
N TYR A 140 -0.09 4.88 9.49
CA TYR A 140 0.32 4.51 10.85
C TYR A 140 0.63 5.71 11.74
N SER A 141 1.34 6.70 11.20
CA SER A 141 1.75 7.90 11.92
C SER A 141 1.08 9.15 11.33
N VAL A 142 1.16 10.27 12.05
CA VAL A 142 0.70 11.57 11.53
C VAL A 142 1.43 11.93 10.23
N ASP A 143 2.73 11.63 10.15
CA ASP A 143 3.51 11.92 8.93
C ASP A 143 3.11 11.02 7.77
N ASP A 144 2.75 9.74 8.01
CA ASP A 144 2.17 8.87 6.98
C ASP A 144 0.83 9.44 6.48
N CYS A 145 -0.01 9.96 7.39
CA CYS A 145 -1.27 10.60 7.02
C CYS A 145 -1.06 11.87 6.19
N ARG A 146 -0.10 12.73 6.57
CA ARG A 146 0.27 13.93 5.79
C ARG A 146 0.74 13.56 4.40
N MET A 147 1.64 12.59 4.31
CA MET A 147 2.16 12.09 3.04
C MET A 147 1.02 11.55 2.16
N MET A 148 0.11 10.76 2.72
CA MET A 148 -1.05 10.23 1.99
C MET A 148 -1.96 11.35 1.47
N ILE A 149 -2.29 12.34 2.31
CA ILE A 149 -3.11 13.50 1.93
C ILE A 149 -2.43 14.27 0.78
N GLU A 150 -1.11 14.47 0.86
CA GLU A 150 -0.34 15.15 -0.19
C GLU A 150 -0.38 14.38 -1.50
N MET A 151 -0.19 13.05 -1.48
CA MET A 151 -0.24 12.22 -2.68
C MET A 151 -1.64 12.20 -3.31
N ILE A 152 -2.69 12.09 -2.50
CA ILE A 152 -4.07 12.21 -2.99
C ILE A 152 -4.29 13.58 -3.63
N ASN A 153 -3.88 14.66 -2.98
CA ASN A 153 -4.01 16.01 -3.52
C ASN A 153 -3.27 16.17 -4.86
N LYS A 154 -2.05 15.66 -4.97
CA LYS A 154 -1.30 15.66 -6.25
C LYS A 154 -2.04 14.90 -7.34
N SER A 155 -2.58 13.73 -7.02
CA SER A 155 -3.36 12.94 -7.98
C SER A 155 -4.64 13.64 -8.44
N LEU A 156 -5.35 14.32 -7.53
CA LEU A 156 -6.54 15.09 -7.86
C LEU A 156 -6.22 16.30 -8.74
N LEU A 157 -5.11 17.01 -8.45
CA LEU A 157 -4.67 18.16 -9.25
C LEU A 157 -4.15 17.75 -10.64
N ALA A 158 -3.62 16.55 -10.78
CA ALA A 158 -3.16 16.01 -12.06
C ALA A 158 -4.31 15.51 -12.95
N ASP A 159 -5.44 15.17 -12.36
CA ASP A 159 -6.62 14.69 -13.09
C ASP A 159 -7.48 15.87 -13.56
N LYS A 160 -7.47 16.11 -14.87
CA LYS A 160 -8.19 17.23 -15.48
C LYS A 160 -9.70 16.99 -15.61
N SER A 161 -10.19 15.81 -15.24
CA SER A 161 -11.62 15.48 -15.32
C SER A 161 -12.43 16.10 -14.18
N VAL A 162 -11.77 16.47 -13.06
CA VAL A 162 -12.38 17.09 -11.89
C VAL A 162 -11.60 18.33 -11.44
N ASP A 163 -12.31 19.33 -10.93
CA ASP A 163 -11.68 20.51 -10.29
C ASP A 163 -11.88 20.46 -8.77
N ALA A 164 -11.09 19.62 -8.13
CA ALA A 164 -11.16 19.42 -6.69
C ALA A 164 -10.94 20.71 -5.86
N THR A 165 -10.34 21.76 -6.45
CA THR A 165 -10.11 23.04 -5.76
C THR A 165 -11.40 23.83 -5.53
N LYS A 166 -12.44 23.53 -6.29
CA LYS A 166 -13.75 24.18 -6.20
C LYS A 166 -14.81 23.31 -5.52
N MET A 167 -14.42 22.21 -4.88
CA MET A 167 -15.34 21.23 -4.35
C MET A 167 -15.12 20.97 -2.87
N GLN A 168 -16.12 20.44 -2.20
CA GLN A 168 -15.96 19.77 -0.91
C GLN A 168 -15.45 18.36 -1.20
N VAL A 169 -14.24 18.04 -0.78
CA VAL A 169 -13.64 16.73 -0.98
C VAL A 169 -13.97 15.83 0.19
N VAL A 170 -14.58 14.69 -0.06
CA VAL A 170 -14.90 13.70 0.97
C VAL A 170 -14.11 12.43 0.72
N LEU A 171 -13.12 12.16 1.58
CA LEU A 171 -12.39 10.91 1.58
C LEU A 171 -13.24 9.83 2.22
N VAL A 172 -13.56 8.78 1.48
CA VAL A 172 -14.44 7.70 1.94
C VAL A 172 -13.62 6.44 2.20
N GLY A 173 -13.36 6.14 3.48
CA GLY A 173 -12.68 4.92 3.92
C GLY A 173 -13.64 3.76 4.12
N HIS A 174 -13.10 2.56 4.28
CA HIS A 174 -13.89 1.37 4.61
C HIS A 174 -14.50 1.51 6.01
N GLY A 175 -13.69 1.94 6.95
CA GLY A 175 -14.04 1.90 8.37
C GLY A 175 -13.63 0.57 9.02
N SER A 176 -13.85 0.46 10.31
CA SER A 176 -13.52 -0.72 11.11
C SER A 176 -14.19 -0.65 12.48
N ASP A 177 -14.55 -1.80 13.03
CA ASP A 177 -15.00 -1.93 14.42
C ASP A 177 -13.82 -1.97 15.42
N SER A 178 -12.58 -1.97 14.92
CA SER A 178 -11.39 -1.97 15.76
C SER A 178 -10.97 -0.55 16.17
N PRO A 179 -10.16 -0.39 17.24
CA PRO A 179 -9.60 0.91 17.63
C PRO A 179 -8.83 1.64 16.51
N ALA A 180 -8.32 0.91 15.51
CA ALA A 180 -7.67 1.49 14.34
C ALA A 180 -8.59 2.44 13.54
N ASN A 181 -9.91 2.33 13.71
CA ASN A 181 -10.88 3.23 13.10
C ASN A 181 -10.69 4.71 13.50
N ALA A 182 -10.11 4.96 14.69
CA ALA A 182 -9.80 6.32 15.16
C ALA A 182 -8.86 7.09 14.19
N MET A 183 -8.11 6.38 13.34
CA MET A 183 -7.24 6.99 12.34
C MET A 183 -8.02 7.85 11.33
N TYR A 184 -9.23 7.48 10.97
CA TYR A 184 -10.08 8.29 10.08
C TYR A 184 -10.46 9.62 10.73
N SER A 185 -10.80 9.63 12.03
CA SER A 185 -11.05 10.86 12.78
C SER A 185 -9.80 11.71 12.93
N GLN A 186 -8.64 11.09 13.11
CA GLN A 186 -7.35 11.79 13.14
C GLN A 186 -7.04 12.47 11.80
N ILE A 187 -7.29 11.80 10.68
CA ILE A 187 -7.09 12.38 9.34
C ILE A 187 -8.06 13.56 9.13
N ASP A 188 -9.33 13.43 9.53
CA ASP A 188 -10.30 14.51 9.39
C ASP A 188 -9.89 15.75 10.22
N TYR A 189 -9.43 15.55 11.45
CA TYR A 189 -8.90 16.63 12.27
C TYR A 189 -7.64 17.26 11.66
N LEU A 190 -6.71 16.44 11.17
CA LEU A 190 -5.46 16.88 10.53
C LEU A 190 -5.72 17.76 9.30
N LEU A 191 -6.67 17.39 8.47
CA LEU A 191 -7.09 18.16 7.29
C LEU A 191 -7.54 19.58 7.69
N LYS A 192 -8.34 19.71 8.76
CA LYS A 192 -8.79 21.01 9.26
C LYS A 192 -7.63 21.82 9.85
N ALA A 193 -6.78 21.18 10.66
CA ALA A 193 -5.63 21.82 11.32
C ALA A 193 -4.60 22.33 10.31
N GLU A 194 -4.48 21.68 9.13
CA GLU A 194 -3.52 22.02 8.10
C GLU A 194 -4.13 22.82 6.92
N GLY A 195 -5.24 23.51 7.18
CA GLY A 195 -5.80 24.48 6.23
C GLY A 195 -6.57 23.88 5.05
N LYS A 196 -7.09 22.67 5.21
CA LYS A 196 -7.98 22.03 4.22
C LYS A 196 -9.41 21.89 4.78
N PRO A 197 -10.11 23.01 5.15
CA PRO A 197 -11.42 22.94 5.78
C PRO A 197 -12.51 22.35 4.86
N SER A 198 -12.31 22.39 3.54
CA SER A 198 -13.20 21.79 2.53
C SER A 198 -12.98 20.29 2.32
N TRP A 199 -12.06 19.67 3.05
CA TRP A 199 -11.84 18.24 3.00
C TRP A 199 -12.43 17.57 4.23
N HIS A 200 -13.09 16.44 4.04
CA HIS A 200 -13.81 15.68 5.06
C HIS A 200 -13.44 14.21 4.98
N VAL A 201 -13.62 13.48 6.06
CA VAL A 201 -13.41 12.03 6.08
C VAL A 201 -14.65 11.35 6.61
N GLY A 202 -15.10 10.34 5.89
CA GLY A 202 -16.14 9.44 6.35
C GLY A 202 -15.82 7.99 6.03
N THR A 203 -16.61 7.09 6.57
CA THR A 203 -16.39 5.64 6.46
C THR A 203 -17.69 4.92 6.11
N ILE A 204 -17.56 3.82 5.34
CA ILE A 204 -18.69 2.95 4.97
C ILE A 204 -19.21 2.25 6.22
N GLU A 205 -18.31 1.77 7.08
CA GLU A 205 -18.60 1.09 8.34
C GLU A 205 -17.96 1.82 9.53
N GLY A 206 -18.31 1.46 10.74
CA GLY A 206 -17.75 2.03 11.97
C GLY A 206 -18.16 3.48 12.20
N PHE A 207 -17.25 4.30 12.72
CA PHE A 207 -17.42 5.75 12.93
C PHE A 207 -16.36 6.48 12.08
N SER A 208 -16.65 7.48 11.39
CA SER A 208 -17.62 8.48 11.10
C SER A 208 -18.38 8.16 9.78
N THR A 209 -19.60 7.76 9.87
CA THR A 209 -20.40 7.40 8.69
C THR A 209 -20.85 8.61 7.87
N ILE A 210 -21.57 8.35 6.78
CA ILE A 210 -22.18 9.40 5.94
C ILE A 210 -23.02 10.39 6.76
N ASP A 211 -23.68 9.96 7.87
CA ASP A 211 -24.46 10.85 8.75
C ASP A 211 -23.60 11.96 9.36
N ASN A 212 -22.34 11.66 9.66
CA ASN A 212 -21.41 12.65 10.19
C ASN A 212 -20.92 13.60 9.10
N VAL A 213 -20.67 13.08 7.89
CA VAL A 213 -20.31 13.91 6.74
C VAL A 213 -21.45 14.85 6.35
N GLU A 214 -22.69 14.39 6.35
CA GLU A 214 -23.86 15.25 6.11
C GLU A 214 -23.96 16.41 7.10
N LYS A 215 -23.68 16.16 8.39
CA LYS A 215 -23.65 17.23 9.39
C LYS A 215 -22.53 18.23 9.15
N GLN A 216 -21.36 17.78 8.69
CA GLN A 216 -20.24 18.66 8.34
C GLN A 216 -20.56 19.52 7.11
N LEU A 217 -21.25 18.96 6.12
CA LEU A 217 -21.63 19.64 4.88
C LEU A 217 -22.82 20.60 5.05
N ALA A 218 -23.71 20.38 6.04
CA ALA A 218 -24.94 21.14 6.22
C ALA A 218 -24.75 22.66 6.42
N GLY A 219 -23.58 23.09 6.89
CA GLY A 219 -23.25 24.53 7.06
C GLY A 219 -22.45 25.12 5.90
N VAL A 220 -22.17 24.35 4.84
CA VAL A 220 -21.29 24.76 3.75
C VAL A 220 -22.09 25.32 2.60
N ARG A 221 -21.73 26.52 2.10
CA ARG A 221 -22.42 27.17 0.97
C ARG A 221 -22.14 26.51 -0.39
N ASN A 222 -21.00 25.82 -0.51
CA ASN A 222 -20.62 25.18 -1.78
C ASN A 222 -21.31 23.81 -1.91
N PRO A 223 -22.22 23.63 -2.86
CA PRO A 223 -22.97 22.39 -3.01
C PRO A 223 -22.19 21.31 -3.78
N ASN A 224 -21.02 21.63 -4.35
CA ASN A 224 -20.25 20.68 -5.15
C ASN A 224 -19.44 19.76 -4.24
N VAL A 225 -19.62 18.46 -4.35
CA VAL A 225 -18.96 17.43 -3.54
C VAL A 225 -18.23 16.45 -4.45
N LEU A 226 -16.98 16.18 -4.14
CA LEU A 226 -16.18 15.13 -4.75
C LEU A 226 -15.96 14.00 -3.74
N LEU A 227 -16.52 12.83 -4.01
CA LEU A 227 -16.24 11.60 -3.26
C LEU A 227 -14.96 10.96 -3.76
N VAL A 228 -14.01 10.72 -2.87
CA VAL A 228 -12.71 10.13 -3.18
C VAL A 228 -12.52 8.86 -2.34
N PRO A 229 -12.34 7.68 -2.97
CA PRO A 229 -12.09 6.46 -2.20
C PRO A 229 -10.78 6.54 -1.41
N LEU A 230 -10.87 6.49 -0.08
CA LEU A 230 -9.72 6.26 0.82
C LEU A 230 -9.59 4.74 1.03
N LEU A 231 -9.45 4.03 -0.09
CA LEU A 231 -9.37 2.58 -0.21
C LEU A 231 -8.20 2.23 -1.13
N TYR A 232 -7.35 1.27 -0.73
CA TYR A 232 -6.26 0.85 -1.63
C TYR A 232 -6.82 0.25 -2.92
N ILE A 233 -7.84 -0.60 -2.79
CA ILE A 233 -8.61 -1.16 -3.91
C ILE A 233 -10.04 -0.66 -3.75
N ALA A 234 -10.50 0.18 -4.65
CA ALA A 234 -11.84 0.72 -4.60
C ALA A 234 -12.91 -0.36 -4.92
N GLY A 235 -12.73 -1.11 -5.98
CA GLY A 235 -13.48 -2.33 -6.29
C GLY A 235 -15.01 -2.16 -6.21
N ASN A 236 -15.68 -3.14 -5.58
CA ASN A 236 -17.13 -3.10 -5.41
C ASN A 236 -17.59 -2.00 -4.46
N HIS A 237 -16.80 -1.68 -3.42
CA HIS A 237 -17.13 -0.58 -2.50
C HIS A 237 -17.25 0.77 -3.20
N GLN A 238 -16.42 1.04 -4.20
CA GLN A 238 -16.58 2.25 -5.00
C GLN A 238 -17.90 2.25 -5.75
N LYS A 239 -18.27 1.14 -6.37
CA LYS A 239 -19.46 1.04 -7.19
C LYS A 239 -20.75 1.04 -6.37
N ASP A 240 -20.78 0.20 -5.33
CA ASP A 240 -22.01 -0.11 -4.61
C ASP A 240 -22.23 0.91 -3.47
N ASP A 241 -21.18 1.25 -2.72
CA ASP A 241 -21.28 2.14 -1.56
C ASP A 241 -21.07 3.61 -1.97
N ILE A 242 -19.93 3.94 -2.65
CA ILE A 242 -19.55 5.34 -2.87
C ILE A 242 -20.37 5.95 -4.02
N ASP A 243 -20.32 5.37 -5.24
CA ASP A 243 -21.06 5.85 -6.41
C ASP A 243 -22.56 5.47 -6.33
N GLY A 244 -22.89 4.44 -5.57
CA GLY A 244 -24.26 4.05 -5.24
C GLY A 244 -24.83 4.84 -4.07
N VAL A 245 -24.73 4.31 -2.86
CA VAL A 245 -25.42 4.79 -1.65
C VAL A 245 -25.02 6.21 -1.29
N TRP A 246 -23.72 6.52 -1.19
CA TRP A 246 -23.23 7.83 -0.75
C TRP A 246 -23.63 8.94 -1.73
N LYS A 247 -23.38 8.73 -3.02
CA LYS A 247 -23.72 9.70 -4.06
C LYS A 247 -25.22 10.01 -4.09
N GLN A 248 -26.06 8.97 -4.14
CA GLN A 248 -27.51 9.13 -4.19
C GLN A 248 -28.04 9.87 -2.95
N ARG A 249 -27.52 9.53 -1.76
CA ARG A 249 -27.95 10.12 -0.52
C ARG A 249 -27.58 11.61 -0.43
N LEU A 250 -26.39 12.00 -0.86
CA LEU A 250 -25.98 13.41 -0.88
C LEU A 250 -26.73 14.19 -1.97
N GLN A 251 -26.96 13.57 -3.14
CA GLN A 251 -27.79 14.20 -4.18
C GLN A 251 -29.21 14.46 -3.72
N ALA A 252 -29.82 13.55 -2.97
CA ALA A 252 -31.15 13.73 -2.39
C ALA A 252 -31.23 14.92 -1.39
N LYS A 253 -30.07 15.38 -0.87
CA LYS A 253 -29.95 16.58 -0.03
C LYS A 253 -29.59 17.85 -0.80
N GLY A 254 -29.54 17.78 -2.15
CA GLY A 254 -29.30 18.92 -3.02
C GLY A 254 -27.83 19.18 -3.37
N TYR A 255 -26.90 18.26 -3.04
CA TYR A 255 -25.51 18.39 -3.47
C TYR A 255 -25.31 17.94 -4.90
N HIS A 256 -24.38 18.59 -5.61
CA HIS A 256 -23.85 18.13 -6.91
C HIS A 256 -22.67 17.21 -6.64
N VAL A 257 -22.81 15.90 -6.86
CA VAL A 257 -21.85 14.89 -6.44
C VAL A 257 -21.14 14.27 -7.61
N GLU A 258 -19.82 14.42 -7.64
CA GLU A 258 -18.90 13.69 -8.50
C GLU A 258 -18.17 12.61 -7.71
N VAL A 259 -17.70 11.56 -8.38
CA VAL A 259 -16.92 10.47 -7.77
C VAL A 259 -15.58 10.35 -8.49
N PHE A 260 -14.49 10.45 -7.71
CA PHE A 260 -13.17 10.12 -8.22
C PHE A 260 -13.04 8.61 -8.32
N GLY A 261 -13.16 8.08 -9.51
CA GLY A 261 -13.34 6.65 -9.78
C GLY A 261 -12.08 5.79 -9.59
N LYS A 262 -11.08 6.23 -8.80
CA LYS A 262 -9.81 5.53 -8.60
C LYS A 262 -9.57 5.24 -7.13
N GLY A 263 -9.14 4.00 -6.83
CA GLY A 263 -8.58 3.67 -5.53
C GLY A 263 -7.13 4.16 -5.40
N LEU A 264 -6.63 4.22 -4.18
CA LEU A 264 -5.26 4.68 -3.88
C LEU A 264 -4.21 3.88 -4.64
N GLY A 265 -4.41 2.56 -4.81
CA GLY A 265 -3.50 1.69 -5.54
C GLY A 265 -3.40 1.98 -7.05
N GLU A 266 -4.32 2.75 -7.61
CA GLU A 266 -4.31 3.20 -9.01
C GLU A 266 -3.53 4.50 -9.20
N MET A 267 -3.31 5.26 -8.11
CA MET A 267 -2.58 6.54 -8.11
C MET A 267 -1.08 6.26 -8.23
N LYS A 268 -0.46 6.86 -9.24
CA LYS A 268 0.99 6.69 -9.50
C LYS A 268 1.83 7.14 -8.31
N GLU A 269 1.46 8.25 -7.69
CA GLU A 269 2.13 8.87 -6.55
C GLU A 269 2.15 7.93 -5.33
N ILE A 270 1.04 7.23 -5.08
CA ILE A 270 0.94 6.24 -4.00
C ILE A 270 1.82 5.01 -4.27
N GLN A 271 1.84 4.53 -5.51
CA GLN A 271 2.73 3.42 -5.89
C GLN A 271 4.21 3.82 -5.74
N GLU A 272 4.59 5.04 -6.12
CA GLU A 272 5.95 5.58 -5.95
C GLU A 272 6.33 5.71 -4.48
N MET A 273 5.42 6.17 -3.63
CA MET A 273 5.61 6.20 -2.18
C MET A 273 5.90 4.79 -1.61
N ILE A 274 5.12 3.78 -2.02
CA ILE A 274 5.32 2.40 -1.58
C ILE A 274 6.68 1.86 -2.05
N ILE A 275 7.05 2.09 -3.30
CA ILE A 275 8.37 1.69 -3.84
C ILE A 275 9.50 2.36 -3.07
N GLY A 276 9.37 3.64 -2.73
CA GLY A 276 10.33 4.36 -1.89
C GLY A 276 10.48 3.76 -0.49
N LYS A 277 9.38 3.36 0.14
CA LYS A 277 9.38 2.65 1.43
C LYS A 277 10.10 1.29 1.32
N ILE A 278 9.87 0.53 0.26
CA ILE A 278 10.57 -0.74 0.00
C ILE A 278 12.07 -0.48 -0.19
N ALA A 279 12.46 0.54 -0.95
CA ALA A 279 13.87 0.86 -1.20
C ALA A 279 14.64 1.18 0.10
N ALA A 280 14.02 1.92 1.01
CA ALA A 280 14.61 2.20 2.32
C ALA A 280 14.86 0.90 3.11
N GLN A 281 13.91 -0.03 3.09
CA GLN A 281 14.04 -1.28 3.83
C GLN A 281 15.01 -2.27 3.20
N VAL A 282 15.10 -2.33 1.88
CA VAL A 282 16.14 -3.12 1.20
C VAL A 282 17.51 -2.66 1.66
N LYS A 283 17.75 -1.35 1.73
CA LYS A 283 19.01 -0.80 2.28
C LYS A 283 19.23 -1.20 3.75
N ASP A 284 18.19 -1.20 4.56
CA ASP A 284 18.29 -1.55 5.99
C ASP A 284 18.63 -3.04 6.19
N VAL A 285 18.00 -3.96 5.45
CA VAL A 285 18.33 -5.38 5.54
C VAL A 285 19.71 -5.69 4.97
N ASP A 286 20.14 -4.98 3.94
CA ASP A 286 21.43 -5.17 3.29
C ASP A 286 22.61 -4.63 4.15
N SER A 287 22.38 -3.53 4.86
CA SER A 287 23.38 -2.93 5.76
C SER A 287 23.44 -3.59 7.14
N GLY A 288 22.60 -4.57 7.42
CA GLY A 288 22.48 -5.19 8.75
C GLY A 288 21.87 -4.29 9.83
N LYS A 289 21.35 -3.11 9.44
CA LYS A 289 20.67 -2.16 10.35
C LYS A 289 19.26 -2.62 10.73
N ALA A 290 18.65 -3.47 9.93
CA ALA A 290 17.38 -4.09 10.28
C ALA A 290 17.63 -5.08 11.43
N ASN A 291 17.64 -4.57 12.63
CA ASN A 291 17.60 -5.40 13.83
C ASN A 291 16.26 -6.11 13.86
N ASN A 292 16.16 -7.38 13.59
CA ASN A 292 15.09 -8.34 13.93
C ASN A 292 13.77 -7.75 14.45
N ALA A 293 13.57 -6.47 14.32
CA ALA A 293 12.53 -5.63 14.85
C ALA A 293 11.51 -5.37 13.74
N THR A 294 10.68 -6.23 13.69
CA THR A 294 9.36 -6.22 13.16
C THR A 294 8.62 -4.94 13.52
N PHE A 295 8.15 -4.22 12.52
CA PHE A 295 7.15 -3.16 12.65
C PHE A 295 7.54 -1.95 13.55
N HIS A 296 8.83 -1.61 13.69
CA HIS A 296 9.28 -0.49 14.49
C HIS A 296 9.82 0.68 13.66
N LYS A 297 9.32 1.88 14.08
CA LYS A 297 9.62 3.29 13.74
C LYS A 297 9.25 3.77 12.36
#